data_7f4a0980659de30974b8fdd60e980948
#
_entry.id   7f4a0980659de30974b8fdd60e980948
#
_cell.length_a   1.000
_cell.length_b   1.000
_cell.length_c   1.000
_cell.angle_alpha   90.00
_cell.angle_beta   90.00
_cell.angle_gamma   90.00
#
_symmetry.space_group_name_H-M   'P 1'
#
loop_
_entity.id
_entity.type
_entity.pdbx_description
1 polymer ?
#
loop_
_entity_poly.entity_id
_entity_poly.type
_entity_poly.pdbx_seq_one_letter_code
_entity_poly.pdbx_strand_id
1 'polypeptide(L)'
;MNKKRGYYTAKIGGKQRTLRFNMNFWAEFTDNLGISLEDLGSIFQKGISISSIRALVYCGLITFDREQGNEIDYNIYTVGSWLDDFDAQKIEDVVNAMMQSKILGNELNMGIQRNEDPKNQTQKN
;
A
#
# COMPACT_ATOMS: atom_id res chain seq x y z
N MET A 1 -3.52 3.72 20.82
CA MET A 1 -3.14 2.37 20.45
C MET A 1 -2.09 2.35 19.38
N ASN A 2 -1.08 1.54 19.60
CA ASN A 2 0.01 1.43 18.63
C ASN A 2 -0.38 0.54 17.47
N LYS A 3 -0.16 1.05 16.29
CA LYS A 3 -0.37 0.27 15.09
C LYS A 3 0.95 -0.31 14.66
N LYS A 4 0.95 -1.59 14.36
CA LYS A 4 2.14 -2.26 13.89
C LYS A 4 2.44 -1.76 12.48
N ARG A 5 3.68 -1.33 12.26
CA ARG A 5 4.10 -0.85 10.95
C ARG A 5 3.93 -1.94 9.91
N GLY A 6 3.36 -1.56 8.77
CA GLY A 6 3.17 -2.50 7.68
C GLY A 6 1.91 -3.34 7.80
N TYR A 7 1.02 -3.00 8.73
CA TYR A 7 -0.26 -3.67 8.89
C TYR A 7 -1.39 -2.65 8.95
N TYR A 8 -2.53 -3.04 8.45
CA TYR A 8 -3.75 -2.24 8.58
C TYR A 8 -4.92 -3.21 8.71
N THR A 9 -5.69 -3.07 9.77
CA THR A 9 -6.85 -3.94 10.04
C THR A 9 -8.10 -3.11 10.10
N ALA A 10 -9.14 -3.54 9.40
CA ALA A 10 -10.40 -2.85 9.38
C ALA A 10 -11.50 -3.81 8.94
N LYS A 11 -12.74 -3.37 9.09
CA LYS A 11 -13.88 -4.14 8.58
C LYS A 11 -13.97 -3.90 7.07
N ILE A 12 -13.79 -4.96 6.31
CA ILE A 12 -13.77 -4.90 4.86
C ILE A 12 -14.57 -6.10 4.34
N GLY A 13 -15.60 -5.82 3.56
CA GLY A 13 -16.41 -6.90 3.02
C GLY A 13 -17.14 -7.68 4.09
N GLY A 14 -17.59 -7.00 5.14
CA GLY A 14 -18.43 -7.60 6.15
C GLY A 14 -17.72 -8.25 7.31
N LYS A 15 -16.41 -8.29 7.31
CA LYS A 15 -15.66 -8.85 8.44
C LYS A 15 -14.32 -8.19 8.59
N GLN A 16 -13.71 -8.36 9.75
CA GLN A 16 -12.37 -7.82 10.00
C GLN A 16 -11.36 -8.51 9.10
N ARG A 17 -10.56 -7.70 8.42
CA ARG A 17 -9.50 -8.19 7.54
C ARG A 17 -8.26 -7.36 7.77
N THR A 18 -7.11 -7.96 7.48
CA THR A 18 -5.83 -7.29 7.65
C THR A 18 -5.12 -7.18 6.32
N LEU A 19 -4.55 -6.01 6.06
CA LEU A 19 -3.66 -5.78 4.94
C LEU A 19 -2.23 -5.83 5.45
N ARG A 20 -1.35 -6.42 4.68
CA ARG A 20 0.08 -6.51 5.00
C ARG A 20 0.86 -5.76 3.95
N PHE A 21 1.66 -4.78 4.39
CA PHE A 21 2.50 -3.98 3.51
C PHE A 21 3.96 -4.30 3.80
N ASN A 22 4.55 -5.15 2.98
CA ASN A 22 5.96 -5.55 3.09
C ASN A 22 6.48 -5.76 1.67
N MET A 23 7.65 -6.38 1.52
CA MET A 23 8.20 -6.59 0.19
C MET A 23 7.33 -7.47 -0.68
N ASN A 24 6.65 -8.45 -0.08
CA ASN A 24 5.71 -9.27 -0.86
C ASN A 24 4.57 -8.41 -1.38
N PHE A 25 4.09 -7.48 -0.57
CA PHE A 25 3.06 -6.55 -1.01
C PHE A 25 3.57 -5.71 -2.20
N TRP A 26 4.77 -5.15 -2.08
CA TRP A 26 5.29 -4.29 -3.13
C TRP A 26 5.48 -5.06 -4.44
N ALA A 27 5.90 -6.32 -4.34
CA ALA A 27 6.01 -7.17 -5.52
C ALA A 27 4.66 -7.36 -6.19
N GLU A 28 3.63 -7.66 -5.39
CA GLU A 28 2.29 -7.85 -5.94
C GLU A 28 1.73 -6.56 -6.51
N PHE A 29 1.94 -5.46 -5.80
CA PHE A 29 1.38 -4.18 -6.19
C PHE A 29 1.99 -3.66 -7.49
N THR A 30 3.31 -3.68 -7.60
CA THR A 30 3.98 -3.21 -8.82
C THR A 30 3.67 -4.14 -9.99
N ASP A 31 3.59 -5.44 -9.73
CA ASP A 31 3.26 -6.41 -10.76
C ASP A 31 1.83 -6.20 -11.27
N ASN A 32 0.90 -5.98 -10.34
CA ASN A 32 -0.50 -5.77 -10.70
C ASN A 32 -0.69 -4.51 -11.54
N LEU A 33 0.06 -3.45 -11.22
CA LEU A 33 -0.02 -2.20 -11.95
C LEU A 33 0.85 -2.19 -13.21
N GLY A 34 1.73 -3.17 -13.35
CA GLY A 34 2.62 -3.24 -14.52
C GLY A 34 3.68 -2.15 -14.53
N ILE A 35 4.16 -1.76 -13.36
CA ILE A 35 5.13 -0.67 -13.25
C ILE A 35 6.37 -1.15 -12.54
N SER A 36 7.43 -0.38 -12.66
CA SER A 36 8.67 -0.65 -11.93
C SER A 36 8.65 0.05 -10.58
N LEU A 37 9.57 -0.35 -9.71
CA LEU A 37 9.74 0.31 -8.43
C LEU A 37 10.01 1.82 -8.61
N GLU A 38 10.74 2.17 -9.64
CA GLU A 38 11.08 3.56 -9.90
C GLU A 38 9.87 4.42 -10.20
N ASP A 39 8.81 3.81 -10.72
CA ASP A 39 7.61 4.55 -11.11
C ASP A 39 6.67 4.84 -9.94
N LEU A 40 6.92 4.23 -8.78
CA LEU A 40 6.01 4.38 -7.65
C LEU A 40 5.85 5.83 -7.20
N GLY A 41 6.96 6.55 -7.06
CA GLY A 41 6.89 7.94 -6.63
C GLY A 41 6.09 8.80 -7.58
N SER A 42 6.27 8.58 -8.87
CA SER A 42 5.56 9.33 -9.89
C SER A 42 4.05 9.12 -9.79
N ILE A 43 3.65 7.87 -9.58
CA ILE A 43 2.22 7.56 -9.47
C ILE A 43 1.58 8.31 -8.30
N PHE A 44 2.24 8.29 -7.16
CA PHE A 44 1.68 8.91 -5.96
C PHE A 44 1.74 10.43 -6.02
N GLN A 45 2.72 10.99 -6.73
CA GLN A 45 2.81 12.44 -6.88
C GLN A 45 1.65 13.03 -7.67
N LYS A 46 1.13 12.27 -8.61
CA LYS A 46 0.03 12.74 -9.45
C LYS A 46 -1.33 12.51 -8.82
N GLY A 47 -1.34 11.94 -7.62
CA GLY A 47 -2.57 11.53 -6.99
C GLY A 47 -2.87 10.09 -7.31
N ILE A 48 -3.49 9.41 -6.38
CA ILE A 48 -3.72 7.99 -6.52
C ILE A 48 -5.06 7.75 -7.22
N SER A 49 -5.05 6.94 -8.25
CA SER A 49 -6.26 6.62 -8.99
C SER A 49 -7.09 5.58 -8.25
N ILE A 50 -8.36 5.48 -8.64
CA ILE A 50 -9.23 4.46 -8.07
C ILE A 50 -8.70 3.07 -8.37
N SER A 51 -8.17 2.85 -9.59
CA SER A 51 -7.56 1.56 -9.91
C SER A 51 -6.40 1.24 -9.00
N SER A 52 -5.59 2.24 -8.66
CA SER A 52 -4.46 2.02 -7.75
C SER A 52 -4.94 1.73 -6.33
N ILE A 53 -6.00 2.41 -5.88
CA ILE A 53 -6.58 2.13 -4.56
C ILE A 53 -7.10 0.69 -4.51
N ARG A 54 -7.81 0.27 -5.54
CA ARG A 54 -8.32 -1.09 -5.60
C ARG A 54 -7.18 -2.11 -5.58
N ALA A 55 -6.14 -1.87 -6.37
CA ALA A 55 -4.99 -2.77 -6.42
C ALA A 55 -4.28 -2.80 -5.07
N LEU A 56 -4.14 -1.65 -4.43
CA LEU A 56 -3.48 -1.54 -3.14
C LEU A 56 -4.18 -2.38 -2.08
N VAL A 57 -5.49 -2.25 -2.00
CA VAL A 57 -6.25 -3.00 -0.99
C VAL A 57 -6.20 -4.49 -1.30
N TYR A 58 -6.42 -4.84 -2.57
CA TYR A 58 -6.36 -6.25 -2.98
C TYR A 58 -5.01 -6.86 -2.67
N CYS A 59 -3.93 -6.20 -3.06
CA CYS A 59 -2.58 -6.74 -2.87
C CYS A 59 -2.24 -6.85 -1.39
N GLY A 60 -2.68 -5.88 -0.59
CA GLY A 60 -2.47 -5.96 0.87
C GLY A 60 -3.18 -7.14 1.48
N LEU A 61 -4.42 -7.37 1.05
CA LEU A 61 -5.21 -8.48 1.56
C LEU A 61 -4.61 -9.84 1.18
N ILE A 62 -4.24 -10.02 -0.09
CA ILE A 62 -3.71 -11.32 -0.50
C ILE A 62 -2.34 -11.57 0.10
N THR A 63 -1.55 -10.52 0.31
CA THR A 63 -0.26 -10.70 0.95
C THR A 63 -0.43 -11.25 2.35
N PHE A 64 -1.33 -10.64 3.13
CA PHE A 64 -1.59 -11.13 4.47
C PHE A 64 -2.10 -12.57 4.44
N ASP A 65 -3.12 -12.83 3.61
CA ASP A 65 -3.74 -14.14 3.59
C ASP A 65 -2.78 -15.23 3.13
N ARG A 66 -1.97 -14.95 2.12
CA ARG A 66 -0.98 -15.94 1.67
C ARG A 66 0.07 -16.21 2.72
N GLU A 67 0.52 -15.18 3.42
CA GLU A 67 1.54 -15.37 4.46
C GLU A 67 0.99 -16.15 5.64
N GLN A 68 -0.33 -16.02 5.90
CA GLN A 68 -0.97 -16.76 6.99
C GLN A 68 -1.49 -18.12 6.57
N GLY A 69 -1.44 -18.43 5.29
CA GLY A 69 -1.99 -19.69 4.79
C GLY A 69 -3.49 -19.72 4.72
N ASN A 70 -4.13 -18.55 4.69
CA ASN A 70 -5.57 -18.46 4.59
C ASN A 70 -6.03 -18.70 3.16
N GLU A 71 -7.25 -19.20 3.04
CA GLU A 71 -7.87 -19.35 1.73
C GLU A 71 -8.25 -17.98 1.17
N ILE A 72 -8.00 -17.78 -0.12
CA ILE A 72 -8.37 -16.54 -0.80
C ILE A 72 -9.59 -16.82 -1.66
N ASP A 73 -10.75 -16.34 -1.20
CA ASP A 73 -12.01 -16.59 -1.90
C ASP A 73 -12.58 -15.31 -2.52
N TYR A 74 -11.69 -14.37 -2.85
CA TYR A 74 -12.07 -13.10 -3.46
C TYR A 74 -11.05 -12.77 -4.54
N ASN A 75 -11.47 -11.87 -5.45
CA ASN A 75 -10.56 -11.37 -6.48
C ASN A 75 -10.58 -9.84 -6.44
N ILE A 76 -9.88 -9.21 -7.38
CA ILE A 76 -9.75 -7.76 -7.35
C ILE A 76 -11.08 -7.06 -7.56
N TYR A 77 -11.98 -7.69 -8.30
CA TYR A 77 -13.31 -7.10 -8.53
C TYR A 77 -14.19 -7.22 -7.29
N THR A 78 -14.03 -8.32 -6.55
CA THR A 78 -14.70 -8.47 -5.26
C THR A 78 -14.27 -7.34 -4.33
N VAL A 79 -12.97 -7.06 -4.30
CA VAL A 79 -12.43 -6.00 -3.46
C VAL A 79 -12.98 -4.65 -3.91
N GLY A 80 -13.06 -4.44 -5.22
CA GLY A 80 -13.63 -3.20 -5.74
C GLY A 80 -15.04 -2.96 -5.22
N SER A 81 -15.86 -4.03 -5.18
CA SER A 81 -17.21 -3.91 -4.63
C SER A 81 -17.19 -3.54 -3.15
N TRP A 82 -16.25 -4.09 -2.40
CA TRP A 82 -16.13 -3.78 -0.97
C TRP A 82 -15.74 -2.32 -0.75
N LEU A 83 -15.03 -1.72 -1.70
CA LEU A 83 -14.59 -0.33 -1.59
C LEU A 83 -15.76 0.65 -1.66
N ASP A 84 -16.91 0.22 -2.17
CA ASP A 84 -18.09 1.08 -2.19
C ASP A 84 -18.50 1.51 -0.77
N ASP A 85 -18.12 0.74 0.23
CA ASP A 85 -18.45 1.05 1.62
C ASP A 85 -17.38 1.89 2.33
N PHE A 86 -16.30 2.21 1.63
CA PHE A 86 -15.24 3.03 2.20
C PHE A 86 -15.60 4.50 2.08
N ASP A 87 -15.40 5.26 3.16
CA ASP A 87 -15.47 6.70 3.06
C ASP A 87 -14.07 7.26 2.80
N ALA A 88 -13.99 8.57 2.62
CA ALA A 88 -12.72 9.21 2.30
C ALA A 88 -11.68 9.02 3.39
N GLN A 89 -12.12 9.03 4.65
CA GLN A 89 -11.20 8.84 5.77
C GLN A 89 -10.59 7.45 5.76
N LYS A 90 -11.39 6.44 5.49
CA LYS A 90 -10.90 5.07 5.48
C LYS A 90 -9.91 4.86 4.35
N ILE A 91 -10.19 5.45 3.19
CA ILE A 91 -9.25 5.39 2.07
C ILE A 91 -7.93 6.06 2.44
N GLU A 92 -8.01 7.22 3.05
CA GLU A 92 -6.81 7.93 3.49
C GLU A 92 -6.01 7.11 4.49
N ASP A 93 -6.70 6.47 5.43
CA ASP A 93 -6.03 5.66 6.45
C ASP A 93 -5.26 4.50 5.82
N VAL A 94 -5.87 3.84 4.83
CA VAL A 94 -5.21 2.72 4.15
C VAL A 94 -3.98 3.20 3.39
N VAL A 95 -4.12 4.30 2.65
CA VAL A 95 -3.01 4.86 1.89
C VAL A 95 -1.87 5.25 2.83
N ASN A 96 -2.21 5.88 3.94
CA ASN A 96 -1.18 6.29 4.92
C ASN A 96 -0.47 5.07 5.51
N ALA A 97 -1.19 4.01 5.81
CA ALA A 97 -0.58 2.79 6.34
C ALA A 97 0.41 2.20 5.33
N MET A 98 0.03 2.22 4.05
CA MET A 98 0.94 1.74 3.01
C MET A 98 2.19 2.61 2.94
N MET A 99 2.01 3.93 2.98
CA MET A 99 3.13 4.85 2.82
C MET A 99 4.07 4.84 4.01
N GLN A 100 3.59 4.42 5.17
CA GLN A 100 4.44 4.31 6.35
C GLN A 100 5.23 3.00 6.37
N SER A 101 4.90 2.06 5.49
CA SER A 101 5.66 0.82 5.41
C SER A 101 7.00 1.09 4.76
N LYS A 102 7.94 0.18 5.01
CA LYS A 102 9.28 0.32 4.46
C LYS A 102 9.43 -0.49 3.19
N ILE A 103 10.23 0.03 2.30
CA ILE A 103 10.61 -0.67 1.09
C ILE A 103 12.13 -0.65 1.00
N LEU A 104 12.72 -1.84 0.92
CA LEU A 104 14.18 -1.98 0.88
C LEU A 104 14.87 -1.28 2.05
N GLY A 105 14.26 -1.35 3.24
CA GLY A 105 14.82 -0.76 4.44
C GLY A 105 14.54 0.70 4.65
N ASN A 106 13.89 1.34 3.70
CA ASN A 106 13.57 2.77 3.77
C ASN A 106 12.07 2.98 3.70
N GLU A 107 11.61 4.04 4.35
CA GLU A 107 10.22 4.41 4.19
C GLU A 107 9.99 4.88 2.77
N LEU A 108 8.79 4.65 2.26
CA LEU A 108 8.44 5.10 0.94
C LEU A 108 8.50 6.62 0.89
N ASN A 109 9.33 7.13 0.00
CA ASN A 109 9.54 8.56 -0.14
C ASN A 109 8.82 9.03 -1.39
N MET A 110 7.78 9.76 -1.19
CA MET A 110 6.93 10.19 -2.28
C MET A 110 7.60 11.19 -3.20
N GLY A 111 8.53 11.84 -2.73
CA GLY A 111 9.21 12.78 -3.54
C GLY A 111 10.46 12.26 -4.11
N ILE A 112 10.72 11.54 -3.82
CA ILE A 112 11.81 11.11 -4.01
C ILE A 112 13.04 11.66 -4.10
N GLN A 113 12.99 11.90 -3.44
CA GLN A 113 13.91 12.13 -3.43
C GLN A 113 14.66 12.54 -3.01
N ARG A 114 15.18 12.44 -2.69
CA ARG A 114 15.86 12.89 -2.27
C ARG A 114 16.79 12.99 -1.91
N ASN A 115 17.01 13.03 -2.09
CA ASN A 115 17.80 13.20 -1.79
C ASN A 115 18.40 13.67 -1.22
N GLU A 116 18.23 13.64 -1.05
CA GLU A 116 18.76 14.02 -0.69
C GLU A 116 19.24 14.44 -0.02
N ASP A 117 19.31 14.47 0.13
CA ASP A 117 19.92 14.83 0.68
C ASP A 117 20.32 15.33 1.30
N PRO A 118 20.24 15.37 1.50
CA PRO A 118 20.77 15.86 1.93
C PRO A 118 21.23 16.09 2.48
N LYS A 119 21.08 15.96 2.65
CA LYS A 119 21.64 16.10 2.83
C LYS A 119 22.05 16.16 2.75
N ASN A 120 21.49 16.12 2.68
CA ASN A 120 22.01 16.21 2.40
C ASN A 120 22.22 16.45 2.26
N GLN A 121 21.84 16.47 2.30
CA GLN A 121 22.33 16.76 1.97
C GLN A 121 22.70 17.01 1.95
N THR A 122 22.41 17.13 2.03
CA THR A 122 22.94 17.40 1.82
C THR A 122 23.26 17.69 1.91
N GLN A 123 23.17 17.72 2.04
CA GLN A 123 23.65 17.98 1.92
C GLN A 123 23.99 18.18 1.87
N LYS A 124 23.92 18.21 1.95
CA LYS A 124 24.41 18.35 1.74
C LYS A 124 24.83 18.53 1.59
N ASN A 125 24.57 18.58 1.57
CA ASN A 125 24.96 18.70 1.22
C ASN A 125 25.36 18.74 1.16
#